data_5d1915b0b4c39c336f22ec52ee9caae6
#
_entry.id   5d1915b0b4c39c336f22ec52ee9caae6
#
_cell.length_a   1.000
_cell.length_b   1.000
_cell.length_c   1.000
_cell.angle_alpha   90.00
_cell.angle_beta   90.00
_cell.angle_gamma   90.00
#
_symmetry.space_group_name_H-M   'P 1'
#
loop_
_entity.id
_entity.type
_entity.pdbx_description
1 polymer ?
#
loop_
_entity_poly.entity_id
_entity_poly.type
_entity_poly.pdbx_seq_one_letter_code
_entity_poly.pdbx_strand_id
1 'polypeptide(L)'
;GDWATATSSASSKLIHGGLRYLETFDFKLVSKSLKERKMLLHTAPHRVWPLRFGIPVYTHQRMNRLQLKLGLSLYDHLAADNDPDMHHHYLNQQQFIAHFPCLKENALKAGFTYADAQTDDARLVLELISGALQAGASCLNYCKLIQVSETDKKADGAIVRDQLTLTELKISTRQIVFTTGQWLAKEMQSREWCRLSKGIHLIMPAVLKDEALLLTARSDGRVFFMIPWYGLTLLGTTDSDFESNDVDHVTIDDTDITYLLAAANDYLRVPW
;
A
#
# COMPACT_ATOMS: atom_id res chain seq x y z
N GLY A 1 -17.87 -7.80 -9.41
CA GLY A 1 -16.77 -8.75 -9.21
C GLY A 1 -16.82 -9.41 -7.86
N ASP A 2 -15.79 -10.20 -7.54
CA ASP A 2 -15.63 -10.82 -6.23
C ASP A 2 -15.11 -9.82 -5.19
N TRP A 3 -15.08 -10.26 -3.92
CA TRP A 3 -14.54 -9.45 -2.82
C TRP A 3 -13.05 -9.13 -3.05
N ALA A 4 -12.65 -7.93 -2.64
CA ALA A 4 -11.28 -7.45 -2.74
C ALA A 4 -10.67 -7.41 -4.14
N THR A 5 -11.43 -7.47 -5.20
CA THR A 5 -10.92 -7.26 -6.56
C THR A 5 -10.34 -5.84 -6.73
N ALA A 6 -9.46 -5.64 -7.70
CA ALA A 6 -8.76 -4.39 -8.01
C ALA A 6 -7.82 -3.93 -6.86
N THR A 7 -7.77 -2.64 -6.55
CA THR A 7 -6.79 -2.04 -5.63
C THR A 7 -6.76 -2.69 -4.25
N SER A 8 -7.90 -3.18 -3.74
CA SER A 8 -7.97 -3.81 -2.41
C SER A 8 -7.23 -5.14 -2.28
N SER A 9 -6.76 -5.74 -3.37
CA SER A 9 -5.88 -6.92 -3.36
C SER A 9 -4.58 -6.69 -4.13
N ALA A 10 -4.42 -5.53 -4.73
CA ALA A 10 -3.26 -5.15 -5.56
C ALA A 10 -2.44 -4.01 -4.93
N SER A 11 -2.38 -3.97 -3.61
CA SER A 11 -1.56 -3.01 -2.86
C SER A 11 -0.16 -3.55 -2.56
N SER A 12 0.70 -2.74 -1.95
CA SER A 12 2.02 -3.18 -1.42
C SER A 12 1.90 -4.07 -0.18
N LYS A 13 0.70 -4.48 0.23
CA LYS A 13 0.46 -5.32 1.42
C LYS A 13 0.93 -4.69 2.73
N LEU A 14 0.95 -3.37 2.80
CA LEU A 14 1.46 -2.61 3.93
C LEU A 14 0.36 -1.78 4.61
N ILE A 15 0.42 -1.77 5.94
CA ILE A 15 -0.28 -0.82 6.79
C ILE A 15 0.79 0.07 7.42
N HIS A 16 0.99 1.26 6.86
CA HIS A 16 2.14 2.09 7.19
C HIS A 16 1.76 3.56 7.41
N GLY A 17 2.60 4.29 8.16
CA GLY A 17 2.37 5.71 8.44
C GLY A 17 2.74 6.63 7.28
N GLY A 18 3.40 6.14 6.24
CA GLY A 18 3.83 6.95 5.10
C GLY A 18 5.00 7.86 5.44
N LEU A 19 6.13 7.29 5.82
CA LEU A 19 7.37 7.99 6.17
C LEU A 19 7.74 9.09 5.15
N ARG A 20 7.49 8.85 3.85
CA ARG A 20 7.75 9.81 2.75
C ARG A 20 6.99 11.13 2.92
N TYR A 21 5.80 11.13 3.53
CA TYR A 21 5.01 12.35 3.70
C TYR A 21 5.59 13.30 4.76
N LEU A 22 6.58 12.88 5.54
CA LEU A 22 7.34 13.80 6.39
C LEU A 22 8.17 14.80 5.57
N GLU A 23 8.59 14.43 4.36
CA GLU A 23 9.31 15.34 3.45
C GLU A 23 8.40 16.48 2.93
N THR A 24 7.10 16.25 2.85
CA THR A 24 6.08 17.25 2.45
C THR A 24 5.41 17.91 3.66
N PHE A 25 5.91 17.66 4.87
CA PHE A 25 5.40 18.19 6.14
C PHE A 25 3.94 17.84 6.44
N ASP A 26 3.41 16.75 5.88
CA ASP A 26 2.04 16.30 6.16
C ASP A 26 1.97 15.44 7.44
N PHE A 27 2.34 16.06 8.57
CA PHE A 27 2.38 15.39 9.87
C PHE A 27 1.00 14.89 10.33
N LYS A 28 -0.06 15.56 9.90
CA LYS A 28 -1.43 15.17 10.25
C LYS A 28 -1.80 13.84 9.60
N LEU A 29 -1.48 13.66 8.33
CA LEU A 29 -1.69 12.41 7.60
C LEU A 29 -0.87 11.28 8.22
N VAL A 30 0.43 11.51 8.47
CA VAL A 30 1.32 10.52 9.08
C VAL A 30 0.79 10.09 10.46
N SER A 31 0.46 11.04 11.33
CA SER A 31 -0.07 10.73 12.67
C SER A 31 -1.38 9.94 12.61
N LYS A 32 -2.30 10.30 11.69
CA LYS A 32 -3.56 9.56 11.50
C LYS A 32 -3.28 8.12 11.03
N SER A 33 -2.43 7.95 10.03
CA SER A 33 -2.09 6.64 9.48
C SER A 33 -1.42 5.73 10.51
N LEU A 34 -0.53 6.29 11.35
CA LEU A 34 0.12 5.56 12.43
C LEU A 34 -0.86 5.13 13.53
N LYS A 35 -1.87 5.96 13.84
CA LYS A 35 -2.94 5.58 14.77
C LYS A 35 -3.78 4.42 14.23
N GLU A 36 -4.14 4.46 12.95
CA GLU A 36 -4.87 3.37 12.29
C GLU A 36 -4.02 2.08 12.26
N ARG A 37 -2.73 2.17 11.94
CA ARG A 37 -1.80 1.04 12.01
C ARG A 37 -1.82 0.40 13.41
N LYS A 38 -1.64 1.21 14.46
CA LYS A 38 -1.65 0.74 15.85
C LYS A 38 -2.97 0.08 16.23
N MET A 39 -4.09 0.66 15.80
CA MET A 39 -5.41 0.08 16.01
C MET A 39 -5.52 -1.29 15.34
N LEU A 40 -5.13 -1.42 14.07
CA LEU A 40 -5.22 -2.67 13.32
C LEU A 40 -4.30 -3.75 13.87
N LEU A 41 -3.08 -3.41 14.29
CA LEU A 41 -2.17 -4.35 14.98
C LEU A 41 -2.80 -4.92 16.26
N HIS A 42 -3.64 -4.14 16.94
CA HIS A 42 -4.32 -4.58 18.16
C HIS A 42 -5.63 -5.32 17.89
N THR A 43 -6.44 -4.85 16.95
CA THR A 43 -7.79 -5.38 16.70
C THR A 43 -7.81 -6.57 15.74
N ALA A 44 -6.82 -6.67 14.86
CA ALA A 44 -6.72 -7.73 13.86
C ALA A 44 -5.30 -8.33 13.77
N PRO A 45 -4.67 -8.78 14.91
CA PRO A 45 -3.28 -9.27 14.93
C PRO A 45 -3.06 -10.51 14.07
N HIS A 46 -4.10 -11.25 13.74
CA HIS A 46 -4.10 -12.41 12.85
C HIS A 46 -4.12 -12.04 11.36
N ARG A 47 -4.30 -10.75 11.02
CA ARG A 47 -4.32 -10.22 9.66
C ARG A 47 -3.31 -9.11 9.44
N VAL A 48 -2.90 -8.43 10.50
CA VAL A 48 -1.95 -7.31 10.47
C VAL A 48 -0.86 -7.59 11.51
N TRP A 49 0.37 -7.68 11.07
CA TRP A 49 1.53 -8.00 11.92
C TRP A 49 2.68 -7.03 11.69
N PRO A 50 3.54 -6.80 12.69
CA PRO A 50 4.70 -5.93 12.54
C PRO A 50 5.64 -6.41 11.43
N LEU A 51 6.20 -5.46 10.67
CA LEU A 51 7.22 -5.69 9.67
C LEU A 51 8.31 -4.64 9.81
N ARG A 52 9.56 -5.09 9.98
CA ARG A 52 10.71 -4.19 9.99
C ARG A 52 11.19 -3.90 8.58
N PHE A 53 11.63 -2.65 8.37
CA PHE A 53 12.17 -2.16 7.11
C PHE A 53 13.61 -1.71 7.31
N GLY A 54 14.50 -2.16 6.43
CA GLY A 54 15.84 -1.60 6.30
C GLY A 54 15.85 -0.43 5.32
N ILE A 55 16.53 0.64 5.69
CA ILE A 55 16.84 1.78 4.82
C ILE A 55 18.35 1.90 4.73
N PRO A 56 19.00 1.49 3.62
CA PRO A 56 20.43 1.64 3.46
C PRO A 56 20.82 3.10 3.28
N VAL A 57 22.01 3.48 3.73
CA VAL A 57 22.59 4.80 3.51
C VAL A 57 23.84 4.63 2.69
N TYR A 58 23.74 4.90 1.38
CA TYR A 58 24.88 4.88 0.45
C TYR A 58 25.49 6.27 0.29
N THR A 59 26.74 6.33 -0.19
CA THR A 59 27.50 7.59 -0.32
C THR A 59 26.83 8.63 -1.22
N HIS A 60 26.06 8.18 -2.22
CA HIS A 60 25.49 9.04 -3.26
C HIS A 60 23.97 9.21 -3.15
N GLN A 61 23.40 8.90 -1.98
CA GLN A 61 21.96 9.10 -1.78
C GLN A 61 21.60 10.54 -1.43
N ARG A 62 20.39 10.95 -1.83
CA ARG A 62 19.82 12.29 -1.57
C ARG A 62 19.74 12.62 -0.08
N MET A 63 19.35 11.65 0.74
CA MET A 63 19.24 11.83 2.19
C MET A 63 20.51 11.37 2.89
N ASN A 64 21.08 12.24 3.73
CA ASN A 64 22.18 11.88 4.57
C ASN A 64 21.73 11.19 5.87
N ARG A 65 22.70 10.58 6.58
CA ARG A 65 22.43 9.84 7.83
C ARG A 65 21.70 10.68 8.89
N LEU A 66 22.04 11.97 9.01
CA LEU A 66 21.45 12.84 10.04
C LEU A 66 19.97 13.18 9.71
N GLN A 67 19.69 13.49 8.44
CA GLN A 67 18.33 13.77 7.98
C GLN A 67 17.43 12.55 8.18
N LEU A 68 17.91 11.35 7.81
CA LEU A 68 17.15 10.12 7.98
C LEU A 68 16.90 9.82 9.47
N LYS A 69 17.91 10.00 10.33
CA LYS A 69 17.75 9.85 11.78
C LYS A 69 16.69 10.79 12.35
N LEU A 70 16.71 12.06 11.96
CA LEU A 70 15.73 13.05 12.42
C LEU A 70 14.31 12.69 11.94
N GLY A 71 14.17 12.30 10.67
CA GLY A 71 12.89 11.85 10.11
C GLY A 71 12.33 10.63 10.84
N LEU A 72 13.15 9.61 11.09
CA LEU A 72 12.75 8.41 11.81
C LEU A 72 12.43 8.69 13.29
N SER A 73 13.20 9.56 13.96
CA SER A 73 12.89 9.98 15.33
C SER A 73 11.54 10.70 15.42
N LEU A 74 11.23 11.54 14.43
CA LEU A 74 9.93 12.20 14.35
C LEU A 74 8.81 11.19 14.06
N TYR A 75 9.07 10.21 13.20
CA TYR A 75 8.12 9.14 12.88
C TYR A 75 7.76 8.33 14.12
N ASP A 76 8.75 7.91 14.93
CA ASP A 76 8.53 7.21 16.19
C ASP A 76 7.74 8.08 17.18
N HIS A 77 8.07 9.36 17.28
CA HIS A 77 7.34 10.29 18.13
C HIS A 77 5.86 10.41 17.73
N LEU A 78 5.58 10.48 16.42
CA LEU A 78 4.21 10.55 15.92
C LEU A 78 3.45 9.23 16.08
N ALA A 79 4.17 8.09 16.03
CA ALA A 79 3.59 6.77 16.26
C ALA A 79 3.16 6.57 17.73
N ALA A 80 3.86 7.19 18.67
CA ALA A 80 3.64 7.04 20.11
C ALA A 80 3.49 5.58 20.54
N ASP A 81 4.33 4.70 19.98
CA ASP A 81 4.39 3.31 20.37
C ASP A 81 5.26 3.13 21.60
N ASN A 82 4.81 2.32 22.56
CA ASN A 82 5.56 2.01 23.77
C ASN A 82 6.47 0.78 23.60
N ASP A 83 6.30 0.04 22.50
CA ASP A 83 7.09 -1.14 22.18
C ASP A 83 8.43 -0.72 21.53
N PRO A 84 9.58 -1.00 22.18
CA PRO A 84 10.89 -0.68 21.61
C PRO A 84 11.15 -1.34 20.24
N ASP A 85 10.52 -2.49 19.97
CA ASP A 85 10.65 -3.18 18.69
C ASP A 85 9.96 -2.43 17.52
N MET A 86 9.09 -1.47 17.84
CA MET A 86 8.47 -0.60 16.83
C MET A 86 9.32 0.65 16.52
N HIS A 87 10.38 0.93 17.27
CA HIS A 87 11.23 2.09 17.07
C HIS A 87 12.33 1.86 16.04
N HIS A 88 12.87 2.94 15.52
CA HIS A 88 14.01 2.87 14.60
C HIS A 88 15.32 2.54 15.32
N HIS A 89 16.20 1.82 14.63
CA HIS A 89 17.56 1.52 15.09
C HIS A 89 18.58 1.91 14.03
N TYR A 90 19.70 2.44 14.48
CA TYR A 90 20.86 2.67 13.63
C TYR A 90 21.73 1.42 13.59
N LEU A 91 22.17 1.04 12.40
CA LEU A 91 23.11 -0.05 12.17
C LEU A 91 24.32 0.47 11.40
N ASN A 92 25.52 0.10 11.85
CA ASN A 92 26.71 0.34 11.06
C ASN A 92 26.73 -0.54 9.79
N GLN A 93 27.68 -0.33 8.89
CA GLN A 93 27.78 -1.06 7.63
C GLN A 93 27.76 -2.59 7.83
N GLN A 94 28.58 -3.10 8.74
CA GLN A 94 28.70 -4.53 9.01
C GLN A 94 27.39 -5.13 9.52
N GLN A 95 26.78 -4.46 10.49
CA GLN A 95 25.49 -4.87 11.06
C GLN A 95 24.40 -4.85 10.00
N PHE A 96 24.35 -3.80 9.17
CA PHE A 96 23.31 -3.67 8.14
C PHE A 96 23.43 -4.76 7.05
N ILE A 97 24.64 -5.08 6.60
CA ILE A 97 24.86 -6.18 5.63
C ILE A 97 24.57 -7.55 6.25
N ALA A 98 24.80 -7.73 7.55
CA ALA A 98 24.43 -8.97 8.22
C ALA A 98 22.89 -9.18 8.23
N HIS A 99 22.10 -8.11 8.37
CA HIS A 99 20.65 -8.15 8.22
C HIS A 99 20.20 -8.32 6.77
N PHE A 100 20.85 -7.63 5.83
CA PHE A 100 20.48 -7.59 4.41
C PHE A 100 21.63 -8.04 3.49
N PRO A 101 22.02 -9.34 3.52
CA PRO A 101 23.17 -9.86 2.77
C PRO A 101 22.96 -9.87 1.23
N CYS A 102 21.74 -9.60 0.77
CA CYS A 102 21.43 -9.44 -0.64
C CYS A 102 21.93 -8.12 -1.24
N LEU A 103 22.31 -7.13 -0.39
CA LEU A 103 22.69 -5.81 -0.85
C LEU A 103 24.20 -5.72 -1.20
N LYS A 104 24.53 -4.80 -2.10
CA LYS A 104 25.90 -4.41 -2.42
C LYS A 104 26.53 -3.68 -1.23
N GLU A 105 27.72 -4.10 -0.84
CA GLU A 105 28.49 -3.45 0.24
C GLU A 105 29.21 -2.18 -0.23
N ASN A 106 29.56 -2.12 -1.52
CA ASN A 106 30.28 -0.98 -2.08
C ASN A 106 29.49 0.32 -1.90
N ALA A 107 30.15 1.34 -1.38
CA ALA A 107 29.59 2.66 -1.08
C ALA A 107 28.49 2.68 0.02
N LEU A 108 28.14 1.56 0.64
CA LEU A 108 27.27 1.52 1.81
C LEU A 108 28.02 2.10 3.02
N LYS A 109 27.42 3.01 3.76
CA LYS A 109 27.99 3.64 4.96
C LYS A 109 27.39 3.11 6.25
N ALA A 110 26.09 2.90 6.24
CA ALA A 110 25.30 2.51 7.39
C ALA A 110 23.88 2.15 6.92
N GLY A 111 22.99 1.86 7.84
CA GLY A 111 21.58 1.78 7.59
C GLY A 111 20.75 2.08 8.84
N PHE A 112 19.48 2.20 8.65
CA PHE A 112 18.52 2.24 9.73
C PHE A 112 17.50 1.13 9.53
N THR A 113 16.97 0.63 10.61
CA THR A 113 15.72 -0.16 10.56
C THR A 113 14.63 0.60 11.29
N TYR A 114 13.38 0.45 10.85
CA TYR A 114 12.19 0.96 11.52
C TYR A 114 11.05 -0.04 11.32
N ALA A 115 9.96 0.09 12.05
CA ALA A 115 8.85 -0.83 11.94
C ALA A 115 7.58 -0.13 11.44
N ASP A 116 6.89 -0.84 10.56
CA ASP A 116 5.51 -0.60 10.16
C ASP A 116 4.72 -1.92 10.30
N ALA A 117 3.70 -2.14 9.50
CA ALA A 117 2.97 -3.40 9.53
C ALA A 117 2.71 -3.94 8.12
N GLN A 118 2.58 -5.25 8.04
CA GLN A 118 2.21 -6.00 6.85
C GLN A 118 0.82 -6.60 7.02
N THR A 119 0.13 -6.80 5.92
CA THR A 119 -1.18 -7.46 5.88
C THR A 119 -1.32 -8.30 4.61
N ASP A 120 -2.16 -9.30 4.66
CA ASP A 120 -2.81 -9.84 3.47
C ASP A 120 -4.08 -9.01 3.24
N ASP A 121 -4.00 -8.05 2.33
CA ASP A 121 -5.05 -7.06 2.08
C ASP A 121 -6.37 -7.70 1.63
N ALA A 122 -6.33 -8.73 0.78
CA ALA A 122 -7.52 -9.45 0.37
C ALA A 122 -8.21 -10.14 1.55
N ARG A 123 -7.42 -10.78 2.42
CA ARG A 123 -7.95 -11.44 3.62
C ARG A 123 -8.45 -10.44 4.67
N LEU A 124 -7.81 -9.28 4.79
CA LEU A 124 -8.30 -8.21 5.66
C LEU A 124 -9.67 -7.70 5.20
N VAL A 125 -9.90 -7.57 3.87
CA VAL A 125 -11.22 -7.23 3.33
C VAL A 125 -12.26 -8.31 3.68
N LEU A 126 -11.92 -9.58 3.54
CA LEU A 126 -12.84 -10.68 3.90
C LEU A 126 -13.19 -10.67 5.39
N GLU A 127 -12.25 -10.30 6.26
CA GLU A 127 -12.49 -10.13 7.70
C GLU A 127 -13.51 -9.01 7.95
N LEU A 128 -13.35 -7.87 7.27
CA LEU A 128 -14.30 -6.76 7.37
C LEU A 128 -15.70 -7.14 6.88
N ILE A 129 -15.80 -7.90 5.77
CA ILE A 129 -17.08 -8.41 5.25
C ILE A 129 -17.72 -9.36 6.27
N SER A 130 -16.94 -10.27 6.84
CA SER A 130 -17.42 -11.19 7.89
C SER A 130 -17.96 -10.42 9.10
N GLY A 131 -17.22 -9.43 9.58
CA GLY A 131 -17.66 -8.56 10.68
C GLY A 131 -18.93 -7.78 10.36
N ALA A 132 -19.03 -7.25 9.13
CA ALA A 132 -20.23 -6.54 8.69
C ALA A 132 -21.46 -7.46 8.65
N LEU A 133 -21.32 -8.69 8.13
CA LEU A 133 -22.39 -9.70 8.14
C LEU A 133 -22.83 -10.04 9.58
N GLN A 134 -21.89 -10.23 10.50
CA GLN A 134 -22.19 -10.48 11.91
C GLN A 134 -22.89 -9.30 12.58
N ALA A 135 -22.62 -8.08 12.14
CA ALA A 135 -23.29 -6.87 12.60
C ALA A 135 -24.67 -6.64 11.93
N GLY A 136 -25.14 -7.56 11.09
CA GLY A 136 -26.44 -7.51 10.44
C GLY A 136 -26.48 -6.78 9.10
N ALA A 137 -25.32 -6.44 8.51
CA ALA A 137 -25.29 -5.88 7.16
C ALA A 137 -25.54 -6.96 6.10
N SER A 138 -26.16 -6.58 4.98
CA SER A 138 -26.24 -7.41 3.79
C SER A 138 -25.07 -7.09 2.87
N CYS A 139 -24.14 -8.02 2.69
CA CYS A 139 -22.98 -7.87 1.82
C CYS A 139 -23.17 -8.73 0.56
N LEU A 140 -23.15 -8.11 -0.61
CA LEU A 140 -23.37 -8.77 -1.89
C LEU A 140 -22.21 -8.50 -2.83
N ASN A 141 -21.54 -9.55 -3.29
CA ASN A 141 -20.60 -9.49 -4.40
C ASN A 141 -21.33 -9.76 -5.73
N TYR A 142 -20.66 -9.57 -6.85
CA TYR A 142 -21.26 -9.69 -8.20
C TYR A 142 -22.56 -8.90 -8.40
N CYS A 143 -22.77 -7.86 -7.58
CA CYS A 143 -23.93 -7.00 -7.63
C CYS A 143 -23.53 -5.61 -8.13
N LYS A 144 -24.10 -5.18 -9.25
CA LYS A 144 -23.78 -3.90 -9.90
C LYS A 144 -24.88 -2.89 -9.67
N LEU A 145 -24.53 -1.69 -9.22
CA LEU A 145 -25.45 -0.56 -9.21
C LEU A 145 -25.77 -0.16 -10.67
N ILE A 146 -27.06 -0.13 -11.01
CA ILE A 146 -27.54 0.24 -12.35
C ILE A 146 -28.05 1.67 -12.36
N GLN A 147 -28.83 2.03 -11.33
CA GLN A 147 -29.46 3.34 -11.25
C GLN A 147 -29.67 3.74 -9.79
N VAL A 148 -29.49 5.01 -9.52
CA VAL A 148 -29.97 5.67 -8.29
C VAL A 148 -31.31 6.32 -8.59
N SER A 149 -32.28 6.16 -7.72
CA SER A 149 -33.53 6.89 -7.77
C SER A 149 -33.55 8.02 -6.75
N GLU A 150 -34.10 9.16 -7.16
CA GLU A 150 -34.15 10.38 -6.36
C GLU A 150 -35.55 10.99 -6.44
N THR A 151 -36.04 11.45 -5.30
CA THR A 151 -37.21 12.30 -5.19
C THR A 151 -36.85 13.57 -4.45
N ASP A 152 -37.14 14.73 -5.01
CA ASP A 152 -36.81 16.05 -4.47
C ASP A 152 -35.31 16.23 -4.15
N LYS A 153 -34.44 15.75 -5.04
CA LYS A 153 -32.95 15.76 -4.88
C LYS A 153 -32.44 14.96 -3.67
N LYS A 154 -33.22 14.01 -3.18
CA LYS A 154 -32.81 13.08 -2.13
C LYS A 154 -32.89 11.66 -2.66
N ALA A 155 -31.87 10.88 -2.36
CA ALA A 155 -31.89 9.46 -2.69
C ALA A 155 -33.04 8.77 -1.95
N ASP A 156 -33.86 8.04 -2.69
CA ASP A 156 -34.97 7.24 -2.15
C ASP A 156 -34.81 5.75 -2.47
N GLY A 157 -33.91 5.40 -3.37
CA GLY A 157 -33.64 4.01 -3.71
C GLY A 157 -32.56 3.81 -4.72
N ALA A 158 -32.30 2.55 -5.04
CA ALA A 158 -31.37 2.10 -6.04
C ALA A 158 -31.90 0.87 -6.79
N ILE A 159 -31.49 0.70 -8.02
CA ILE A 159 -31.61 -0.54 -8.78
C ILE A 159 -30.24 -1.17 -8.87
N VAL A 160 -30.11 -2.38 -8.39
CA VAL A 160 -28.90 -3.20 -8.49
C VAL A 160 -29.19 -4.44 -9.33
N ARG A 161 -28.18 -4.90 -10.06
CA ARG A 161 -28.28 -6.11 -10.89
C ARG A 161 -27.29 -7.17 -10.40
N ASP A 162 -27.81 -8.34 -10.11
CA ASP A 162 -27.00 -9.55 -9.97
C ASP A 162 -26.36 -9.89 -11.32
N GLN A 163 -25.02 -9.91 -11.35
CA GLN A 163 -24.26 -10.16 -12.58
C GLN A 163 -24.23 -11.64 -12.98
N LEU A 164 -24.65 -12.55 -12.11
CA LEU A 164 -24.69 -13.98 -12.37
C LEU A 164 -26.03 -14.40 -12.98
N THR A 165 -27.11 -13.88 -12.41
CA THR A 165 -28.48 -14.22 -12.84
C THR A 165 -29.11 -13.18 -13.76
N LEU A 166 -28.52 -11.98 -13.86
CA LEU A 166 -29.02 -10.80 -14.56
C LEU A 166 -30.36 -10.27 -13.96
N THR A 167 -30.73 -10.72 -12.78
CA THR A 167 -31.92 -10.25 -12.09
C THR A 167 -31.70 -8.87 -11.49
N GLU A 168 -32.67 -7.99 -11.63
CA GLU A 168 -32.66 -6.67 -11.01
C GLU A 168 -33.45 -6.66 -9.71
N LEU A 169 -32.85 -6.01 -8.70
CA LEU A 169 -33.44 -5.81 -7.37
C LEU A 169 -33.60 -4.31 -7.13
N LYS A 170 -34.78 -3.92 -6.66
CA LYS A 170 -35.02 -2.56 -6.19
C LYS A 170 -34.78 -2.49 -4.69
N ILE A 171 -33.95 -1.52 -4.28
CA ILE A 171 -33.60 -1.27 -2.89
C ILE A 171 -34.16 0.10 -2.52
N SER A 172 -34.94 0.18 -1.45
CA SER A 172 -35.36 1.45 -0.85
C SER A 172 -34.30 1.89 0.18
N THR A 173 -33.83 3.11 0.09
CA THR A 173 -32.81 3.65 1.00
C THR A 173 -32.93 5.16 1.14
N ARG A 174 -32.54 5.69 2.28
CA ARG A 174 -32.51 7.14 2.54
C ARG A 174 -31.16 7.78 2.18
N GLN A 175 -30.12 6.98 1.96
CA GLN A 175 -28.77 7.45 1.75
C GLN A 175 -27.95 6.44 0.95
N ILE A 176 -27.14 6.92 0.03
CA ILE A 176 -26.23 6.10 -0.76
C ILE A 176 -24.81 6.68 -0.59
N VAL A 177 -23.85 5.81 -0.30
CA VAL A 177 -22.44 6.18 -0.16
C VAL A 177 -21.63 5.49 -1.25
N PHE A 178 -21.00 6.28 -2.11
CA PHE A 178 -20.13 5.79 -3.17
C PHE A 178 -18.69 5.66 -2.64
N THR A 179 -18.21 4.44 -2.53
CA THR A 179 -16.82 4.11 -2.16
C THR A 179 -16.14 3.31 -3.28
N THR A 180 -16.41 3.70 -4.52
CA THR A 180 -16.09 2.95 -5.74
C THR A 180 -14.66 3.15 -6.25
N GLY A 181 -13.77 3.78 -5.46
CA GLY A 181 -12.36 3.93 -5.82
C GLY A 181 -12.17 4.60 -7.19
N GLN A 182 -11.38 3.98 -8.06
CA GLN A 182 -11.07 4.51 -9.39
C GLN A 182 -12.29 4.68 -10.32
N TRP A 183 -13.41 4.04 -10.02
CA TRP A 183 -14.64 4.19 -10.80
C TRP A 183 -15.48 5.41 -10.41
N LEU A 184 -15.15 6.10 -9.31
CA LEU A 184 -15.93 7.24 -8.82
C LEU A 184 -16.11 8.34 -9.88
N ALA A 185 -15.07 8.66 -10.63
CA ALA A 185 -15.12 9.66 -11.69
C ALA A 185 -16.13 9.31 -12.80
N LYS A 186 -16.27 8.02 -13.12
CA LYS A 186 -17.24 7.50 -14.08
C LYS A 186 -18.66 7.58 -13.53
N GLU A 187 -18.86 7.18 -12.28
CA GLU A 187 -20.16 7.19 -11.61
C GLU A 187 -20.70 8.63 -11.45
N MET A 188 -19.84 9.58 -11.11
CA MET A 188 -20.20 10.98 -10.88
C MET A 188 -20.12 11.84 -12.15
N GLN A 189 -19.82 11.25 -13.33
CA GLN A 189 -19.64 11.95 -14.61
C GLN A 189 -18.65 13.14 -14.54
N SER A 190 -17.70 13.10 -13.62
CA SER A 190 -16.72 14.15 -13.41
C SER A 190 -15.31 13.56 -13.27
N ARG A 191 -14.44 13.84 -14.29
CA ARG A 191 -13.03 13.46 -14.29
C ARG A 191 -12.13 14.42 -13.49
N GLU A 192 -12.63 15.59 -13.16
CA GLU A 192 -11.84 16.65 -12.51
C GLU A 192 -11.49 16.31 -11.04
N TRP A 193 -12.18 15.36 -10.44
CA TRP A 193 -12.02 15.04 -9.01
C TRP A 193 -10.83 14.15 -8.68
N CYS A 194 -10.36 13.36 -9.63
CA CYS A 194 -9.29 12.39 -9.39
C CYS A 194 -8.37 12.27 -10.59
N ARG A 195 -7.06 12.42 -10.34
CA ARG A 195 -6.02 11.97 -11.26
C ARG A 195 -5.68 10.53 -10.91
N LEU A 196 -5.76 9.64 -11.87
CA LEU A 196 -5.45 8.24 -11.68
C LEU A 196 -3.97 7.99 -11.93
N SER A 197 -3.36 7.14 -11.11
CA SER A 197 -2.03 6.61 -11.33
C SER A 197 -2.06 5.08 -11.34
N LYS A 198 -1.12 4.50 -12.08
CA LYS A 198 -0.88 3.06 -12.14
C LYS A 198 0.34 2.71 -11.31
N GLY A 199 0.19 1.74 -10.40
CA GLY A 199 1.30 1.12 -9.69
C GLY A 199 1.30 -0.38 -9.90
N ILE A 200 2.46 -0.96 -10.24
CA ILE A 200 2.61 -2.39 -10.39
C ILE A 200 3.57 -2.96 -9.35
N HIS A 201 3.42 -4.27 -9.10
CA HIS A 201 4.37 -5.04 -8.31
C HIS A 201 4.82 -6.26 -9.12
N LEU A 202 6.09 -6.63 -8.95
CA LEU A 202 6.64 -7.88 -9.46
C LEU A 202 6.80 -8.88 -8.31
N ILE A 203 6.53 -10.14 -8.57
CA ILE A 203 6.81 -11.23 -7.64
C ILE A 203 8.09 -11.89 -8.09
N MET A 204 9.13 -11.79 -7.27
CA MET A 204 10.49 -12.18 -7.58
C MET A 204 10.96 -13.33 -6.68
N PRO A 205 12.02 -14.05 -7.05
CA PRO A 205 12.65 -15.04 -6.15
C PRO A 205 13.00 -14.42 -4.80
N ALA A 206 12.90 -15.21 -3.74
CA ALA A 206 13.17 -14.73 -2.38
C ALA A 206 14.63 -14.30 -2.20
N VAL A 207 14.85 -13.07 -1.78
CA VAL A 207 16.15 -12.52 -1.36
C VAL A 207 16.11 -11.94 0.06
N LEU A 208 14.92 -11.86 0.64
CA LEU A 208 14.63 -11.41 1.99
C LEU A 208 13.95 -12.53 2.78
N LYS A 209 14.14 -12.55 4.12
CA LYS A 209 13.47 -13.50 5.00
C LYS A 209 12.27 -12.83 5.69
N ASP A 210 12.55 -12.06 6.72
CA ASP A 210 11.54 -11.56 7.66
C ASP A 210 11.46 -10.02 7.68
N GLU A 211 12.44 -9.35 7.10
CA GLU A 211 12.53 -7.89 7.06
C GLU A 211 12.43 -7.39 5.62
N ALA A 212 11.79 -6.24 5.43
CA ALA A 212 11.63 -5.58 4.15
C ALA A 212 12.73 -4.52 3.92
N LEU A 213 12.85 -4.05 2.69
CA LEU A 213 13.70 -2.91 2.33
C LEU A 213 12.85 -1.77 1.78
N LEU A 214 13.10 -0.56 2.24
CA LEU A 214 12.66 0.69 1.63
C LEU A 214 13.85 1.29 0.90
N LEU A 215 13.73 1.39 -0.42
CA LEU A 215 14.78 1.82 -1.32
C LEU A 215 14.34 3.03 -2.13
N THR A 216 15.31 3.72 -2.73
CA THR A 216 15.06 4.89 -3.59
C THR A 216 15.66 4.64 -4.96
N ALA A 217 14.85 4.68 -6.01
CA ALA A 217 15.33 4.53 -7.38
C ALA A 217 16.32 5.66 -7.72
N ARG A 218 17.48 5.30 -8.27
CA ARG A 218 18.52 6.29 -8.60
C ARG A 218 18.16 7.16 -9.79
N SER A 219 17.30 6.68 -10.65
CA SER A 219 16.88 7.35 -11.87
C SER A 219 16.05 8.61 -11.61
N ASP A 220 15.14 8.57 -10.63
CA ASP A 220 14.14 9.62 -10.41
C ASP A 220 13.88 9.95 -8.93
N GLY A 221 14.51 9.23 -8.00
CA GLY A 221 14.36 9.44 -6.56
C GLY A 221 13.06 8.91 -5.96
N ARG A 222 12.26 8.15 -6.70
CA ARG A 222 11.04 7.53 -6.18
C ARG A 222 11.36 6.39 -5.23
N VAL A 223 10.53 6.26 -4.20
CA VAL A 223 10.63 5.19 -3.22
C VAL A 223 9.95 3.93 -3.76
N PHE A 224 10.59 2.80 -3.57
CA PHE A 224 10.03 1.48 -3.82
C PHE A 224 10.39 0.51 -2.70
N PHE A 225 9.71 -0.60 -2.63
CA PHE A 225 9.88 -1.59 -1.58
C PHE A 225 10.31 -2.94 -2.14
N MET A 226 11.08 -3.67 -1.34
CA MET A 226 11.26 -5.11 -1.48
C MET A 226 10.71 -5.74 -0.19
N ILE A 227 9.68 -6.56 -0.32
CA ILE A 227 8.89 -7.05 0.82
C ILE A 227 8.86 -8.58 0.78
N PRO A 228 9.18 -9.30 1.88
CA PRO A 228 8.99 -10.73 1.94
C PRO A 228 7.50 -11.06 1.84
N TRP A 229 7.14 -11.98 0.93
CA TRP A 229 5.77 -12.34 0.65
C TRP A 229 5.63 -13.82 0.28
N TYR A 230 5.09 -14.64 1.17
CA TYR A 230 4.86 -16.08 0.94
C TYR A 230 6.06 -16.84 0.34
N GLY A 231 7.25 -16.63 0.90
CA GLY A 231 8.48 -17.29 0.43
C GLY A 231 9.06 -16.72 -0.88
N LEU A 232 8.55 -15.58 -1.32
CA LEU A 232 9.00 -14.81 -2.47
C LEU A 232 9.33 -13.37 -2.04
N THR A 233 9.72 -12.53 -2.96
CA THR A 233 9.90 -11.08 -2.74
C THR A 233 8.91 -10.31 -3.61
N LEU A 234 8.07 -9.49 -2.98
CA LEU A 234 7.23 -8.51 -3.67
C LEU A 234 8.05 -7.24 -3.89
N LEU A 235 8.30 -6.89 -5.15
CA LEU A 235 9.05 -5.71 -5.58
C LEU A 235 8.08 -4.67 -6.14
N GLY A 236 8.08 -3.47 -5.63
CA GLY A 236 7.21 -2.39 -6.10
C GLY A 236 7.17 -1.20 -5.14
N THR A 237 6.53 -0.16 -5.54
CA THR A 237 5.62 -0.02 -6.69
C THR A 237 6.18 0.99 -7.70
N THR A 238 5.70 0.92 -8.95
CA THR A 238 5.78 2.06 -9.88
C THR A 238 4.74 3.12 -9.50
N ASP A 239 4.85 4.30 -10.07
CA ASP A 239 3.87 5.39 -9.94
C ASP A 239 3.87 6.16 -11.26
N SER A 240 3.07 5.72 -12.20
CA SER A 240 2.95 6.33 -13.54
C SER A 240 1.53 6.85 -13.75
N ASP A 241 1.41 7.93 -14.51
CA ASP A 241 0.09 8.48 -14.86
C ASP A 241 -0.72 7.46 -15.64
N PHE A 242 -2.00 7.36 -15.31
CA PHE A 242 -2.93 6.47 -15.98
C PHE A 242 -3.95 7.29 -16.79
N GLU A 243 -3.71 7.37 -18.08
CA GLU A 243 -4.53 8.18 -18.98
C GLU A 243 -5.66 7.40 -19.67
N SER A 244 -5.67 6.07 -19.53
CA SER A 244 -6.70 5.22 -20.14
C SER A 244 -8.09 5.50 -19.56
N ASN A 245 -9.10 5.39 -20.43
CA ASN A 245 -10.49 5.42 -20.03
C ASN A 245 -10.99 4.08 -19.49
N ASP A 246 -10.24 3.02 -19.75
CA ASP A 246 -10.55 1.67 -19.29
C ASP A 246 -9.84 1.37 -17.97
N VAL A 247 -10.52 1.70 -16.88
CA VAL A 247 -10.04 1.45 -15.51
C VAL A 247 -10.27 -0.01 -15.06
N ASP A 248 -10.98 -0.78 -15.87
CA ASP A 248 -11.25 -2.19 -15.59
C ASP A 248 -10.08 -3.10 -16.02
N HIS A 249 -9.26 -2.64 -17.00
CA HIS A 249 -8.13 -3.41 -17.53
C HIS A 249 -6.83 -2.63 -17.40
N VAL A 250 -6.18 -2.77 -16.25
CA VAL A 250 -4.83 -2.22 -16.01
C VAL A 250 -3.80 -3.23 -16.51
N THR A 251 -3.08 -2.88 -17.55
CA THR A 251 -2.01 -3.73 -18.12
C THR A 251 -0.65 -3.33 -17.59
N ILE A 252 0.22 -4.33 -17.38
CA ILE A 252 1.63 -4.14 -17.10
C ILE A 252 2.35 -4.04 -18.45
N ASP A 253 3.25 -3.09 -18.59
CA ASP A 253 4.10 -2.94 -19.76
C ASP A 253 5.57 -3.21 -19.45
N ASP A 254 6.37 -3.43 -20.49
CA ASP A 254 7.80 -3.74 -20.36
C ASP A 254 8.60 -2.59 -19.72
N THR A 255 8.10 -1.36 -19.83
CA THR A 255 8.72 -0.19 -19.23
C THR A 255 8.62 -0.25 -17.70
N ASP A 256 7.45 -0.62 -17.18
CA ASP A 256 7.24 -0.80 -15.74
C ASP A 256 8.15 -1.90 -15.18
N ILE A 257 8.24 -3.04 -15.90
CA ILE A 257 9.08 -4.19 -15.50
C ILE A 257 10.56 -3.78 -15.49
N THR A 258 11.02 -3.18 -16.59
CA THR A 258 12.42 -2.75 -16.75
C THR A 258 12.81 -1.73 -15.68
N TYR A 259 11.93 -0.77 -15.39
CA TYR A 259 12.14 0.23 -14.36
C TYR A 259 12.36 -0.40 -12.97
N LEU A 260 11.47 -1.29 -12.54
CA LEU A 260 11.59 -1.93 -11.22
C LEU A 260 12.81 -2.84 -11.11
N LEU A 261 13.12 -3.61 -12.15
CA LEU A 261 14.29 -4.48 -12.17
C LEU A 261 15.58 -3.65 -12.14
N ALA A 262 15.68 -2.60 -12.93
CA ALA A 262 16.84 -1.70 -12.92
C ALA A 262 17.03 -1.06 -11.54
N ALA A 263 15.95 -0.52 -10.95
CA ALA A 263 15.99 0.10 -9.64
C ALA A 263 16.44 -0.88 -8.53
N ALA A 264 15.95 -2.12 -8.56
CA ALA A 264 16.34 -3.16 -7.60
C ALA A 264 17.81 -3.61 -7.82
N ASN A 265 18.20 -3.82 -9.06
CA ASN A 265 19.54 -4.27 -9.44
C ASN A 265 20.64 -3.23 -9.14
N ASP A 266 20.30 -1.97 -8.98
CA ASP A 266 21.21 -0.96 -8.45
C ASP A 266 21.72 -1.31 -7.04
N TYR A 267 20.93 -2.01 -6.26
CA TYR A 267 21.18 -2.37 -4.87
C TYR A 267 21.60 -3.82 -4.67
N LEU A 268 21.08 -4.74 -5.47
CA LEU A 268 21.28 -6.17 -5.29
C LEU A 268 22.70 -6.62 -5.67
N ARG A 269 23.34 -7.44 -4.82
CA ARG A 269 24.64 -8.07 -5.06
C ARG A 269 24.58 -9.04 -6.22
N VAL A 270 23.53 -9.83 -6.29
CA VAL A 270 23.20 -10.72 -7.42
C VAL A 270 21.95 -10.13 -8.10
N PRO A 271 22.10 -9.62 -9.32
CA PRO A 271 20.96 -9.03 -10.05
C PRO A 271 19.92 -10.07 -10.42
N TRP A 272 18.67 -9.63 -10.51
CA TRP A 272 17.55 -10.36 -11.08
C TRP A 272 17.51 -10.28 -12.60
#